data_1079057897a1390c5adf0d4e19002346
#
_entry.id   1079057897a1390c5adf0d4e19002346
#
_cell.length_a   1.000
_cell.length_b   1.000
_cell.length_c   1.000
_cell.angle_alpha   90.00
_cell.angle_beta   90.00
_cell.angle_gamma   90.00
#
_symmetry.space_group_name_H-M   'P 1'
#
loop_
_entity.id
_entity.type
_entity.pdbx_description
1 polymer ?
#
loop_
_entity_poly.entity_id
_entity_poly.type
_entity_poly.pdbx_seq_one_letter_code
_entity_poly.pdbx_strand_id
1 'polypeptide(L)'
;MRILDQRRVDFEYDGDMAADVALNPELMAAYPFCRLSGPANVLIMPAFHSASISTKLLQELGGATVIGPLLVGLDKPVQIVQLSAKDSQLVNMAALAAFNVNG
;
A
#
# COMPACT_ATOMS: atom_id res chain seq x y z
N MET A 1 13.28 10.03 0.23
CA MET A 1 13.14 11.41 0.79
C MET A 1 13.60 12.45 -0.22
N ARG A 2 14.91 12.62 -0.46
CA ARG A 2 15.46 13.71 -1.30
C ARG A 2 14.79 13.89 -2.67
N ILE A 3 14.39 12.84 -3.36
CA ILE A 3 13.69 12.94 -4.66
C ILE A 3 12.29 13.53 -4.50
N LEU A 4 11.57 13.15 -3.46
CA LEU A 4 10.24 13.69 -3.17
C LEU A 4 10.33 15.16 -2.74
N ASP A 5 11.35 15.52 -1.96
CA ASP A 5 11.63 16.93 -1.62
C ASP A 5 11.84 17.79 -2.89
N GLN A 6 12.58 17.26 -3.87
CA GLN A 6 12.80 17.95 -5.16
C GLN A 6 11.53 18.05 -6.00
N ARG A 7 10.65 17.05 -5.95
CA ARG A 7 9.39 17.03 -6.71
C ARG A 7 8.30 17.90 -6.10
N ARG A 8 8.46 18.38 -4.87
CA ARG A 8 7.49 19.22 -4.16
C ARG A 8 6.08 18.62 -4.19
N VAL A 9 5.99 17.34 -3.82
CA VAL A 9 4.70 16.63 -3.77
C VAL A 9 3.75 17.28 -2.76
N ASP A 10 2.46 17.11 -2.96
CA ASP A 10 1.37 17.72 -2.19
C ASP A 10 0.81 16.79 -1.08
N PHE A 11 1.57 15.78 -0.71
CA PHE A 11 1.24 14.84 0.37
C PHE A 11 2.40 14.70 1.35
N GLU A 12 2.10 14.32 2.59
CA GLU A 12 3.10 14.02 3.61
C GLU A 12 3.83 12.72 3.32
N TYR A 13 5.11 12.68 3.61
CA TYR A 13 5.95 11.48 3.47
C TYR A 13 7.12 11.53 4.43
N ASP A 14 7.53 10.36 4.90
CA ASP A 14 8.70 10.17 5.74
C ASP A 14 9.36 8.80 5.47
N GLY A 15 10.53 8.55 6.00
CA GLY A 15 11.33 7.30 5.95
C GLY A 15 12.81 7.61 6.24
N ASP A 16 13.62 6.67 6.56
CA ASP A 16 13.33 5.27 6.87
C ASP A 16 12.64 5.16 8.24
N MET A 17 11.63 4.32 8.36
CA MET A 17 10.82 4.22 9.57
C MET A 17 10.37 2.77 9.76
N ALA A 18 10.37 2.29 10.99
CA ALA A 18 9.79 0.99 11.31
C ALA A 18 8.26 1.04 11.15
N ALA A 19 7.66 -0.07 10.70
CA ALA A 19 6.24 -0.11 10.40
C ALA A 19 5.34 0.16 11.62
N ASP A 20 5.74 -0.28 12.80
CA ASP A 20 5.06 0.01 14.06
C ASP A 20 5.06 1.51 14.39
N VAL A 21 6.20 2.19 14.19
CA VAL A 21 6.30 3.65 14.36
C VAL A 21 5.42 4.38 13.35
N ALA A 22 5.41 3.95 12.10
CA ALA A 22 4.60 4.56 11.05
C ALA A 22 3.09 4.42 11.28
N LEU A 23 2.66 3.41 12.03
CA LEU A 23 1.24 3.08 12.23
C LEU A 23 0.72 3.44 13.64
N ASN A 24 1.60 3.67 14.62
CA ASN A 24 1.23 3.92 16.00
C ASN A 24 1.58 5.36 16.43
N PRO A 25 0.58 6.21 16.70
CA PRO A 25 0.81 7.61 17.11
C PRO A 25 1.64 7.75 18.39
N GLU A 26 1.51 6.83 19.34
CA GLU A 26 2.26 6.88 20.61
C GLU A 26 3.75 6.64 20.36
N LEU A 27 4.08 5.68 19.50
CA LEU A 27 5.47 5.43 19.11
C LEU A 27 6.00 6.59 18.26
N MET A 28 5.20 7.11 17.35
CA MET A 28 5.57 8.26 16.52
C MET A 28 5.91 9.49 17.34
N ALA A 29 5.19 9.73 18.43
CA ALA A 29 5.44 10.87 19.34
C ALA A 29 6.84 10.85 19.98
N ALA A 30 7.50 9.70 20.06
CA ALA A 30 8.88 9.57 20.52
C ALA A 30 9.92 10.01 19.48
N TYR A 31 9.48 10.31 18.24
CA TYR A 31 10.32 10.71 17.12
C TYR A 31 10.04 12.17 16.72
N PRO A 32 10.65 13.17 17.41
CA PRO A 32 10.35 14.58 17.17
C PRO A 32 10.75 15.08 15.78
N PHE A 33 11.51 14.29 15.03
CA PHE A 33 11.91 14.57 13.65
C PHE A 33 10.96 13.93 12.63
N CYS A 34 9.91 13.23 13.06
CA CYS A 34 8.91 12.66 12.17
C CYS A 34 8.18 13.77 11.42
N ARG A 35 8.05 13.62 10.10
CA ARG A 35 7.41 14.60 9.21
C ARG A 35 5.91 14.34 9.00
N LEU A 36 5.40 13.21 9.50
CA LEU A 36 3.99 12.86 9.38
C LEU A 36 3.19 13.50 10.50
N SER A 37 2.02 14.00 10.19
CA SER A 37 1.07 14.57 11.16
C SER A 37 0.20 13.51 11.85
N GLY A 38 0.21 12.28 11.36
CA GLY A 38 -0.56 11.14 11.87
C GLY A 38 -0.10 9.81 11.28
N PRO A 39 -0.77 8.71 11.64
CA PRO A 39 -0.41 7.39 11.13
C PRO A 39 -0.41 7.32 9.62
N ALA A 40 0.59 6.65 9.06
CA ALA A 40 0.70 6.47 7.63
C ALA A 40 -0.47 5.65 7.08
N ASN A 41 -1.05 6.10 5.98
CA ASN A 41 -2.10 5.38 5.25
C ASN A 41 -1.58 4.67 4.00
N VAL A 42 -0.30 4.89 3.65
CA VAL A 42 0.42 4.19 2.59
C VAL A 42 1.79 3.76 3.13
N LEU A 43 2.12 2.50 2.99
CA LEU A 43 3.42 1.94 3.37
C LEU A 43 4.16 1.47 2.12
N ILE A 44 5.35 2.02 1.90
CA ILE A 44 6.24 1.59 0.82
C ILE A 44 7.22 0.57 1.38
N MET A 45 7.07 -0.67 0.98
CA MET A 45 7.95 -1.74 1.40
C MET A 45 9.28 -1.73 0.64
N PRO A 46 10.41 -1.98 1.30
CA PRO A 46 11.74 -1.78 0.71
C PRO A 46 12.14 -2.83 -0.32
N ALA A 47 11.36 -3.85 -0.58
CA ALA A 47 11.61 -4.85 -1.62
C ALA A 47 10.39 -5.72 -1.85
N PHE A 48 10.35 -6.41 -3.00
CA PHE A 48 9.29 -7.35 -3.34
C PHE A 48 9.06 -8.43 -2.24
N HIS A 49 10.13 -8.96 -1.68
CA HIS A 49 10.02 -9.98 -0.62
C HIS A 49 9.32 -9.44 0.63
N SER A 50 9.70 -8.26 1.10
CA SER A 50 9.06 -7.63 2.26
C SER A 50 7.59 -7.35 1.98
N ALA A 51 7.25 -6.82 0.83
CA ALA A 51 5.87 -6.54 0.43
C ALA A 51 5.05 -7.83 0.36
N SER A 52 5.58 -8.88 -0.30
CA SER A 52 4.89 -10.16 -0.46
C SER A 52 4.64 -10.87 0.87
N ILE A 53 5.65 -10.94 1.74
CA ILE A 53 5.53 -11.58 3.06
C ILE A 53 4.55 -10.80 3.93
N SER A 54 4.69 -9.48 4.04
CA SER A 54 3.83 -8.65 4.88
C SER A 54 2.38 -8.72 4.43
N THR A 55 2.11 -8.63 3.12
CA THR A 55 0.75 -8.72 2.59
C THR A 55 0.10 -10.06 2.90
N LYS A 56 0.84 -11.17 2.73
CA LYS A 56 0.32 -12.51 3.03
C LYS A 56 0.08 -12.73 4.52
N LEU A 57 0.98 -12.24 5.38
CA LEU A 57 0.77 -12.30 6.83
C LEU A 57 -0.45 -11.48 7.26
N LEU A 58 -0.63 -10.28 6.73
CA LEU A 58 -1.81 -9.45 7.01
C LEU A 58 -3.10 -10.10 6.51
N GLN A 59 -3.06 -10.78 5.35
CA GLN A 59 -4.18 -11.51 4.82
C GLN A 59 -4.63 -12.66 5.73
N GLU A 60 -3.69 -13.44 6.24
CA GLU A 60 -3.98 -14.62 7.05
C GLU A 60 -4.28 -14.28 8.52
N LEU A 61 -3.58 -13.29 9.08
CA LEU A 61 -3.67 -12.96 10.51
C LEU A 61 -4.56 -11.75 10.81
N GLY A 62 -4.70 -10.83 9.86
CA GLY A 62 -5.36 -9.54 10.10
C GLY A 62 -6.89 -9.59 9.95
N GLY A 63 -7.47 -10.66 9.44
CA GLY A 63 -8.92 -10.78 9.21
C GLY A 63 -9.51 -9.76 8.23
N ALA A 64 -8.67 -8.98 7.54
CA ALA A 64 -9.09 -7.94 6.61
C ALA A 64 -9.26 -8.50 5.20
N THR A 65 -10.11 -7.84 4.40
CA THR A 65 -10.20 -8.13 2.96
C THR A 65 -9.00 -7.51 2.25
N VAL A 66 -8.18 -8.35 1.65
CA VAL A 66 -7.04 -7.91 0.82
C VAL A 66 -7.46 -7.89 -0.64
N ILE A 67 -7.30 -6.74 -1.28
CA ILE A 67 -7.54 -6.54 -2.72
C ILE A 67 -6.18 -6.28 -3.38
N GLY A 68 -5.76 -7.16 -4.26
CA GLY A 68 -4.47 -7.05 -4.93
C GLY A 68 -3.74 -8.40 -5.02
N PRO A 69 -2.53 -8.41 -5.61
CA PRO A 69 -1.82 -7.24 -6.17
C PRO A 69 -2.56 -6.60 -7.34
N LEU A 70 -2.44 -5.29 -7.49
CA LEU A 70 -3.05 -4.53 -8.59
C LEU A 70 -2.00 -4.26 -9.67
N LEU A 71 -2.34 -4.54 -10.92
CA LEU A 71 -1.52 -4.20 -12.06
C LEU A 71 -1.85 -2.78 -12.53
N VAL A 72 -0.85 -1.91 -12.59
CA VAL A 72 -1.00 -0.50 -12.95
C VAL A 72 0.02 -0.11 -14.02
N GLY A 73 -0.20 1.01 -14.71
CA GLY A 73 0.72 1.55 -15.71
C GLY A 73 0.59 0.98 -17.12
N LEU A 74 -0.53 0.32 -17.42
CA LEU A 74 -0.87 -0.15 -18.77
C LEU A 74 -1.85 0.82 -19.45
N ASP A 75 -1.82 0.88 -20.78
CA ASP A 75 -2.74 1.69 -21.59
C ASP A 75 -4.20 1.23 -21.45
N LYS A 76 -4.42 -0.04 -21.12
CA LYS A 76 -5.74 -0.61 -20.87
C LYS A 76 -5.77 -1.29 -19.52
N PRO A 77 -6.91 -1.25 -18.81
CA PRO A 77 -7.04 -1.88 -17.51
C PRO A 77 -6.94 -3.41 -17.65
N VAL A 78 -5.98 -3.99 -16.97
CA VAL A 78 -5.79 -5.45 -16.88
C VAL A 78 -5.55 -5.79 -15.42
N GLN A 79 -6.22 -6.81 -14.90
CA GLN A 79 -5.95 -7.33 -13.58
C GLN A 79 -5.69 -8.82 -13.63
N ILE A 80 -4.84 -9.29 -12.73
CA ILE A 80 -4.43 -10.69 -12.64
C ILE A 80 -4.93 -11.25 -11.32
N VAL A 81 -5.54 -12.42 -11.37
CA VAL A 81 -5.98 -13.17 -10.20
C VAL A 81 -5.23 -14.49 -10.10
N GLN A 82 -5.08 -15.00 -8.89
CA GLN A 82 -4.49 -16.32 -8.67
C GLN A 82 -5.47 -17.41 -9.13
N LEU A 83 -4.96 -18.56 -9.55
CA LEU A 83 -5.79 -19.69 -9.98
C LEU A 83 -6.72 -20.19 -8.86
N SER A 84 -6.32 -20.02 -7.61
CA SER A 84 -7.09 -20.36 -6.40
C SER A 84 -7.98 -19.23 -5.88
N ALA A 85 -8.20 -18.18 -6.68
CA ALA A 85 -9.00 -17.03 -6.26
C ALA A 85 -10.45 -17.44 -5.99
N LYS A 86 -11.03 -16.90 -4.92
CA LYS A 86 -12.46 -17.06 -4.59
C LYS A 86 -13.29 -16.17 -5.50
N ASP A 87 -14.59 -16.51 -5.66
CA ASP A 87 -15.54 -15.75 -6.49
C ASP A 87 -15.57 -14.26 -6.13
N SER A 88 -15.55 -13.94 -4.84
CA SER A 88 -15.50 -12.54 -4.38
C SER A 88 -14.25 -11.79 -4.83
N GLN A 89 -13.11 -12.47 -4.91
CA GLN A 89 -11.87 -11.87 -5.41
C GLN A 89 -11.94 -11.62 -6.92
N LEU A 90 -12.54 -12.56 -7.67
CA LEU A 90 -12.78 -12.39 -9.11
C LEU A 90 -13.68 -11.18 -9.37
N VAL A 91 -14.78 -11.05 -8.64
CA VAL A 91 -15.70 -9.92 -8.75
C VAL A 91 -15.01 -8.60 -8.43
N ASN A 92 -14.25 -8.54 -7.34
CA ASN A 92 -13.52 -7.33 -6.96
C ASN A 92 -12.50 -6.92 -8.03
N MET A 93 -11.74 -7.88 -8.57
CA MET A 93 -10.73 -7.59 -9.60
C MET A 93 -11.36 -7.21 -10.94
N ALA A 94 -12.51 -7.81 -11.30
CA ALA A 94 -13.29 -7.40 -12.47
C ALA A 94 -13.81 -5.97 -12.32
N ALA A 95 -14.36 -5.63 -11.16
CA ALA A 95 -14.82 -4.26 -10.88
C ALA A 95 -13.67 -3.25 -10.96
N LEU A 96 -12.49 -3.59 -10.44
CA LEU A 96 -11.30 -2.74 -10.55
C LEU A 96 -10.80 -2.59 -11.98
N ALA A 97 -10.84 -3.66 -12.77
CA ALA A 97 -10.48 -3.60 -14.19
C ALA A 97 -11.47 -2.72 -15.00
N ALA A 98 -12.74 -2.71 -14.60
CA ALA A 98 -13.76 -1.87 -15.21
C ALA A 98 -13.72 -0.41 -14.71
N PHE A 99 -13.09 -0.16 -13.57
CA PHE A 99 -12.96 1.18 -13.00
C PHE A 99 -11.92 1.97 -13.79
N ASN A 100 -12.37 3.02 -14.45
CA ASN A 100 -11.47 3.86 -15.23
C ASN A 100 -10.70 4.80 -14.29
N VAL A 101 -9.46 4.44 -13.97
CA VAL A 101 -8.56 5.23 -13.10
C VAL A 101 -8.01 6.48 -13.81
N ASN A 102 -8.26 6.60 -15.11
CA ASN A 102 -7.86 7.75 -15.92
C ASN A 102 -9.01 8.79 -15.97
N GLY A 103 -9.32 9.33 -14.81
CA GLY A 103 -10.14 10.52 -14.71
C GLY A 103 -9.27 11.77 -14.80
#